data_c0af8f57793bdae17007e1ea3253f2ae
#
_entry.id   c0af8f57793bdae17007e1ea3253f2ae
#
_cell.length_a   1.000
_cell.length_b   1.000
_cell.length_c   1.000
_cell.angle_alpha   90.00
_cell.angle_beta   90.00
_cell.angle_gamma   90.00
#
_symmetry.space_group_name_H-M   'P 1'
#
loop_
_entity.id
_entity.type
_entity.pdbx_description
1 polymer ?
#
loop_
_entity_poly.entity_id
_entity_poly.type
_entity_poly.pdbx_seq_one_letter_code
_entity_poly.pdbx_strand_id
1 'polypeptide(L)'
;PLSLLIDFVHHNGGICGPAHPCGEKYLSFTNTKRWQKSPELIEKFDFIETFNACEPPQSNEGAKYLAEKYGKPGTGGSDAHKLECVSMAYTELPEYVTCETELISLIRRKVPIEAGGTLYGKTTKDKMGKANKLLVYSFWFYNKAGELSKRRKRRLKGQVENPMDPIDPIEIPYLKNR
;
A
#
# COMPACT_ATOMS: atom_id res chain seq x y z
N PRO A 1 -8.12 12.81 1.67
CA PRO A 1 -8.89 11.67 1.17
C PRO A 1 -8.02 10.75 0.32
N LEU A 2 -8.32 9.42 0.28
CA LEU A 2 -7.52 8.46 -0.50
C LEU A 2 -7.49 8.81 -1.99
N SER A 3 -8.62 9.23 -2.54
CA SER A 3 -8.69 9.67 -3.96
C SER A 3 -7.67 10.77 -4.28
N LEU A 4 -7.56 11.78 -3.42
CA LEU A 4 -6.59 12.87 -3.61
C LEU A 4 -5.14 12.39 -3.54
N LEU A 5 -4.86 11.39 -2.68
CA LEU A 5 -3.52 10.79 -2.62
C LEU A 5 -3.19 10.06 -3.93
N ILE A 6 -4.12 9.28 -4.45
CA ILE A 6 -3.95 8.58 -5.74
C ILE A 6 -3.75 9.61 -6.87
N ASP A 7 -4.62 10.62 -6.93
CA ASP A 7 -4.54 11.68 -7.94
C ASP A 7 -3.18 12.44 -7.85
N PHE A 8 -2.69 12.68 -6.64
CA PHE A 8 -1.37 13.29 -6.41
C PHE A 8 -0.23 12.40 -6.92
N VAL A 9 -0.26 11.08 -6.64
CA VAL A 9 0.74 10.13 -7.15
C VAL A 9 0.75 10.15 -8.68
N HIS A 10 -0.42 10.08 -9.31
CA HIS A 10 -0.54 10.11 -10.77
C HIS A 10 -0.07 11.43 -11.37
N HIS A 11 -0.39 12.56 -10.74
CA HIS A 11 0.05 13.88 -11.19
C HIS A 11 1.59 13.99 -11.23
N ASN A 12 2.26 13.32 -10.30
CA ASN A 12 3.72 13.26 -10.23
C ASN A 12 4.34 12.12 -11.05
N GLY A 13 3.57 11.50 -11.94
CA GLY A 13 4.06 10.45 -12.85
C GLY A 13 4.15 9.06 -12.23
N GLY A 14 3.86 8.91 -10.93
CA GLY A 14 3.94 7.64 -10.20
C GLY A 14 2.76 6.70 -10.45
N ILE A 15 2.88 5.50 -9.91
CA ILE A 15 1.83 4.48 -9.86
C ILE A 15 1.59 4.06 -8.41
N CYS A 16 0.41 3.55 -8.12
CA CYS A 16 0.08 3.05 -6.78
C CYS A 16 -0.89 1.86 -6.83
N GLY A 17 -0.80 1.04 -5.81
CA GLY A 17 -1.69 -0.10 -5.59
C GLY A 17 -1.90 -0.38 -4.10
N PRO A 18 -2.97 -1.09 -3.73
CA PRO A 18 -3.23 -1.46 -2.35
C PRO A 18 -2.37 -2.67 -1.97
N ALA A 19 -1.61 -2.55 -0.88
CA ALA A 19 -0.93 -3.67 -0.26
C ALA A 19 -1.95 -4.58 0.43
N HIS A 20 -1.74 -5.92 0.36
CA HIS A 20 -2.58 -6.97 0.97
C HIS A 20 -4.07 -6.57 1.05
N PRO A 21 -4.74 -6.28 -0.09
CA PRO A 21 -6.05 -5.61 -0.10
C PRO A 21 -7.15 -6.40 0.59
N CYS A 22 -7.05 -7.72 0.60
CA CYS A 22 -8.01 -8.65 1.21
C CYS A 22 -7.49 -9.29 2.50
N GLY A 23 -6.43 -8.76 3.11
CA GLY A 23 -5.89 -9.28 4.36
C GLY A 23 -6.93 -9.30 5.47
N GLU A 24 -6.83 -10.28 6.37
CA GLU A 24 -7.81 -10.47 7.45
C GLU A 24 -7.89 -9.31 8.43
N LYS A 25 -6.84 -8.49 8.53
CA LYS A 25 -6.73 -7.43 9.52
C LYS A 25 -7.14 -6.07 8.96
N TYR A 26 -7.53 -5.20 9.89
CA TYR A 26 -8.16 -3.89 9.67
C TYR A 26 -7.42 -2.88 8.79
N LEU A 27 -6.16 -3.09 8.48
CA LEU A 27 -5.39 -2.20 7.59
C LEU A 27 -5.59 -2.53 6.11
N SER A 28 -6.19 -3.67 5.78
CA SER A 28 -6.46 -4.07 4.40
C SER A 28 -7.56 -3.23 3.78
N PHE A 29 -7.41 -2.92 2.51
CA PHE A 29 -8.29 -1.98 1.80
C PHE A 29 -9.77 -2.39 1.86
N THR A 30 -10.08 -3.68 1.63
CA THR A 30 -11.45 -4.19 1.64
C THR A 30 -12.11 -4.18 3.04
N ASN A 31 -11.31 -4.12 4.11
CA ASN A 31 -11.81 -4.02 5.48
C ASN A 31 -12.05 -2.58 5.93
N THR A 32 -11.81 -1.60 5.07
CA THR A 32 -12.00 -0.19 5.42
C THR A 32 -13.44 0.27 5.19
N LYS A 33 -13.89 1.20 6.03
CA LYS A 33 -15.17 1.91 5.78
C LYS A 33 -15.18 2.65 4.42
N ARG A 34 -14.00 2.94 3.88
CA ARG A 34 -13.87 3.58 2.58
C ARG A 34 -14.28 2.63 1.47
N TRP A 35 -13.80 1.40 1.49
CA TRP A 35 -14.23 0.35 0.56
C TRP A 35 -15.75 0.16 0.57
N GLN A 36 -16.33 0.08 1.77
CA GLN A 36 -17.78 -0.10 1.91
C GLN A 36 -18.61 1.04 1.30
N LYS A 37 -18.08 2.26 1.31
CA LYS A 37 -18.77 3.46 0.80
C LYS A 37 -18.46 3.78 -0.66
N SER A 38 -17.28 3.41 -1.13
CA SER A 38 -16.75 3.81 -2.43
C SER A 38 -15.84 2.71 -2.98
N PRO A 39 -16.40 1.51 -3.30
CA PRO A 39 -15.60 0.40 -3.83
C PRO A 39 -14.98 0.71 -5.20
N GLU A 40 -15.56 1.65 -5.95
CA GLU A 40 -15.07 2.14 -7.23
C GLU A 40 -13.67 2.79 -7.14
N LEU A 41 -13.22 3.16 -5.94
CA LEU A 41 -11.86 3.69 -5.74
C LEU A 41 -10.76 2.69 -6.15
N ILE A 42 -11.07 1.40 -6.19
CA ILE A 42 -10.12 0.38 -6.66
C ILE A 42 -9.76 0.59 -8.14
N GLU A 43 -10.64 1.15 -8.94
CA GLU A 43 -10.41 1.43 -10.36
C GLU A 43 -9.31 2.48 -10.57
N LYS A 44 -9.11 3.36 -9.59
CA LYS A 44 -8.04 4.37 -9.64
C LYS A 44 -6.64 3.82 -9.41
N PHE A 45 -6.50 2.66 -8.79
CA PHE A 45 -5.20 2.03 -8.61
C PHE A 45 -4.66 1.45 -9.92
N ASP A 46 -3.34 1.42 -10.06
CA ASP A 46 -2.66 0.93 -11.25
C ASP A 46 -2.46 -0.58 -11.23
N PHE A 47 -2.26 -1.16 -10.05
CA PHE A 47 -2.04 -2.57 -9.81
C PHE A 47 -2.67 -3.01 -8.47
N ILE A 48 -2.70 -4.30 -8.22
CA ILE A 48 -3.17 -4.90 -6.96
C ILE A 48 -2.13 -5.91 -6.47
N GLU A 49 -1.75 -5.87 -5.20
CA GLU A 49 -0.93 -6.93 -4.62
C GLU A 49 -1.77 -8.19 -4.47
N THR A 50 -1.55 -9.15 -5.37
CA THR A 50 -2.31 -10.40 -5.47
C THR A 50 -1.69 -11.55 -4.72
N PHE A 51 -0.39 -11.45 -4.39
CA PHE A 51 0.30 -12.39 -3.54
C PHE A 51 1.06 -11.64 -2.44
N ASN A 52 0.69 -11.89 -1.21
CA ASN A 52 1.43 -11.42 -0.03
C ASN A 52 1.86 -12.63 0.80
N ALA A 53 3.16 -12.77 1.04
CA ALA A 53 3.71 -13.94 1.73
C ALA A 53 3.30 -14.02 3.22
N CYS A 54 2.85 -12.91 3.80
CA CYS A 54 2.43 -12.80 5.20
C CYS A 54 0.93 -13.07 5.41
N GLU A 55 0.14 -13.06 4.35
CA GLU A 55 -1.31 -13.25 4.43
C GLU A 55 -1.71 -14.71 4.13
N PRO A 56 -2.84 -15.19 4.66
CA PRO A 56 -3.31 -16.54 4.38
C PRO A 56 -3.73 -16.71 2.91
N PRO A 57 -3.74 -17.96 2.39
CA PRO A 57 -4.11 -18.22 0.98
C PRO A 57 -5.41 -17.59 0.55
N GLN A 58 -6.44 -17.61 1.39
CA GLN A 58 -7.76 -17.06 1.10
C GLN A 58 -7.73 -15.55 0.84
N SER A 59 -6.85 -14.81 1.54
CA SER A 59 -6.65 -13.38 1.31
C SER A 59 -6.00 -13.13 -0.05
N ASN A 60 -5.04 -13.95 -0.43
CA ASN A 60 -4.39 -13.88 -1.75
C ASN A 60 -5.37 -14.24 -2.89
N GLU A 61 -6.20 -15.26 -2.71
CA GLU A 61 -7.26 -15.60 -3.65
C GLU A 61 -8.27 -14.46 -3.83
N GLY A 62 -8.69 -13.84 -2.73
CA GLY A 62 -9.54 -12.66 -2.78
C GLY A 62 -8.90 -11.48 -3.53
N ALA A 63 -7.61 -11.27 -3.35
CA ALA A 63 -6.87 -10.22 -4.06
C ALA A 63 -6.71 -10.53 -5.55
N LYS A 64 -6.48 -11.79 -5.92
CA LYS A 64 -6.48 -12.24 -7.34
C LYS A 64 -7.84 -12.00 -7.99
N TYR A 65 -8.91 -12.41 -7.32
CA TYR A 65 -10.26 -12.13 -7.81
C TYR A 65 -10.51 -10.64 -8.06
N LEU A 66 -10.05 -9.77 -7.16
CA LEU A 66 -10.18 -8.32 -7.36
C LEU A 66 -9.36 -7.84 -8.56
N ALA A 67 -8.13 -8.31 -8.72
CA ALA A 67 -7.28 -7.95 -9.85
C ALA A 67 -7.92 -8.35 -11.19
N GLU A 68 -8.43 -9.56 -11.28
CA GLU A 68 -9.15 -10.08 -12.46
C GLU A 68 -10.43 -9.25 -12.73
N LYS A 69 -11.25 -9.06 -11.71
CA LYS A 69 -12.51 -8.31 -11.81
C LYS A 69 -12.33 -6.89 -12.34
N TYR A 70 -11.26 -6.21 -11.93
CA TYR A 70 -11.00 -4.81 -12.31
C TYR A 70 -9.94 -4.67 -13.40
N GLY A 71 -9.48 -5.78 -13.99
CA GLY A 71 -8.46 -5.80 -15.05
C GLY A 71 -7.18 -5.09 -14.66
N LYS A 72 -6.65 -5.41 -13.45
CA LYS A 72 -5.44 -4.81 -12.90
C LYS A 72 -4.30 -5.83 -12.89
N PRO A 73 -3.05 -5.41 -13.21
CA PRO A 73 -1.89 -6.24 -13.01
C PRO A 73 -1.77 -6.68 -11.54
N GLY A 74 -1.35 -7.94 -11.32
CA GLY A 74 -1.14 -8.49 -10.00
C GLY A 74 0.32 -8.46 -9.59
N THR A 75 0.65 -7.91 -8.41
CA THR A 75 2.01 -7.88 -7.89
C THR A 75 2.19 -8.79 -6.68
N GLY A 76 3.43 -9.19 -6.40
CA GLY A 76 3.80 -9.97 -5.22
C GLY A 76 4.62 -9.14 -4.23
N GLY A 77 4.30 -9.26 -2.94
CA GLY A 77 5.01 -8.62 -1.85
C GLY A 77 5.30 -9.56 -0.69
N SER A 78 6.52 -9.50 -0.14
CA SER A 78 6.90 -10.33 0.99
C SER A 78 6.32 -9.85 2.32
N ASP A 79 5.94 -8.58 2.43
CA ASP A 79 5.52 -7.95 3.71
C ASP A 79 6.52 -8.25 4.85
N ALA A 80 7.82 -8.18 4.50
CA ALA A 80 8.91 -8.63 5.35
C ALA A 80 9.12 -7.70 6.55
N HIS A 81 9.00 -8.25 7.74
CA HIS A 81 9.31 -7.58 9.01
C HIS A 81 10.58 -8.16 9.67
N LYS A 82 11.22 -9.10 9.00
CA LYS A 82 12.46 -9.76 9.41
C LYS A 82 13.30 -10.05 8.19
N LEU A 83 14.62 -10.14 8.38
CA LEU A 83 15.57 -10.38 7.30
C LEU A 83 15.30 -11.70 6.56
N GLU A 84 14.96 -12.75 7.29
CA GLU A 84 14.63 -14.07 6.73
C GLU A 84 13.39 -14.11 5.85
N CYS A 85 12.56 -13.07 5.93
CA CYS A 85 11.32 -12.95 5.16
C CYS A 85 11.50 -12.11 3.88
N VAL A 86 12.63 -11.48 3.70
CA VAL A 86 12.94 -10.74 2.47
C VAL A 86 13.02 -11.71 1.30
N SER A 87 12.46 -11.35 0.16
CA SER A 87 12.40 -12.17 -1.06
C SER A 87 11.51 -13.42 -0.98
N MET A 88 10.68 -13.56 0.05
CA MET A 88 9.70 -14.66 0.09
C MET A 88 8.54 -14.50 -0.90
N ALA A 89 8.38 -13.32 -1.49
CA ALA A 89 7.50 -13.10 -2.62
C ALA A 89 8.18 -12.24 -3.68
N TYR A 90 7.71 -12.37 -4.91
CA TYR A 90 8.25 -11.70 -6.07
C TYR A 90 7.14 -11.35 -7.08
N THR A 91 7.48 -10.43 -7.97
CA THR A 91 6.71 -10.13 -9.17
C THR A 91 7.56 -10.49 -10.37
N GLU A 92 7.05 -11.37 -11.23
CA GLU A 92 7.70 -11.75 -12.48
C GLU A 92 7.20 -10.84 -13.60
N LEU A 93 8.14 -10.20 -14.28
CA LEU A 93 7.85 -9.29 -15.39
C LEU A 93 8.12 -10.00 -16.71
N PRO A 94 7.27 -9.85 -17.74
CA PRO A 94 7.42 -10.55 -19.02
C PRO A 94 8.56 -10.01 -19.88
N GLU A 95 9.08 -8.84 -19.54
CA GLU A 95 10.17 -8.18 -20.24
C GLU A 95 11.20 -7.60 -19.26
N TYR A 96 12.44 -7.47 -19.73
CA TYR A 96 13.51 -6.91 -18.93
C TYR A 96 13.30 -5.40 -18.72
N VAL A 97 13.32 -4.98 -17.49
CA VAL A 97 13.08 -3.59 -17.06
C VAL A 97 14.37 -3.04 -16.44
N THR A 98 14.85 -1.93 -16.95
CA THR A 98 16.13 -1.32 -16.54
C THR A 98 15.95 -0.07 -15.68
N CYS A 99 14.78 0.55 -15.74
CA CYS A 99 14.51 1.79 -15.02
C CYS A 99 13.05 1.92 -14.59
N GLU A 100 12.79 2.87 -13.69
CA GLU A 100 11.47 3.14 -13.14
C GLU A 100 10.43 3.50 -14.22
N THR A 101 10.83 4.27 -15.22
CA THR A 101 9.93 4.70 -16.30
C THR A 101 9.42 3.51 -17.13
N GLU A 102 10.27 2.53 -17.38
CA GLU A 102 9.89 1.30 -18.07
C GLU A 102 8.91 0.48 -17.24
N LEU A 103 9.17 0.32 -15.93
CA LEU A 103 8.26 -0.36 -15.01
C LEU A 103 6.89 0.32 -14.95
N ILE A 104 6.86 1.63 -14.81
CA ILE A 104 5.62 2.41 -14.79
C ILE A 104 4.85 2.23 -16.10
N SER A 105 5.56 2.28 -17.24
CA SER A 105 4.96 2.06 -18.56
C SER A 105 4.36 0.67 -18.69
N LEU A 106 5.08 -0.37 -18.23
CA LEU A 106 4.62 -1.75 -18.25
C LEU A 106 3.32 -1.92 -17.44
N ILE A 107 3.28 -1.40 -16.23
CA ILE A 107 2.09 -1.46 -15.36
C ILE A 107 0.92 -0.71 -16.00
N ARG A 108 1.14 0.49 -16.53
CA ARG A 108 0.08 1.30 -17.17
C ARG A 108 -0.47 0.66 -18.43
N ARG A 109 0.34 -0.05 -19.20
CA ARG A 109 -0.10 -0.85 -20.36
C ARG A 109 -0.89 -2.09 -19.94
N LYS A 110 -0.96 -2.39 -18.64
CA LYS A 110 -1.63 -3.57 -18.07
C LYS A 110 -1.11 -4.87 -18.69
N VAL A 111 0.17 -4.94 -18.94
CA VAL A 111 0.81 -6.16 -19.42
C VAL A 111 0.64 -7.24 -18.34
N PRO A 112 0.29 -8.48 -18.71
CA PRO A 112 0.21 -9.58 -17.75
C PRO A 112 1.53 -9.76 -17.02
N ILE A 113 1.46 -9.71 -15.69
CA ILE A 113 2.59 -9.97 -14.79
C ILE A 113 2.17 -11.06 -13.81
N GLU A 114 3.11 -11.84 -13.34
CA GLU A 114 2.84 -12.92 -12.42
C GLU A 114 3.40 -12.61 -11.03
N ALA A 115 2.59 -12.93 -10.01
CA ALA A 115 2.95 -12.80 -8.62
C ALA A 115 3.07 -14.18 -7.98
N GLY A 116 4.17 -14.42 -7.27
CA GLY A 116 4.40 -15.69 -6.63
C GLY A 116 5.27 -15.60 -5.39
N GLY A 117 5.53 -16.75 -4.79
CA GLY A 117 6.40 -16.83 -3.61
C GLY A 117 6.04 -17.97 -2.68
N THR A 118 6.58 -17.89 -1.46
CA THR A 118 6.37 -18.85 -0.38
C THR A 118 5.69 -18.15 0.81
N LEU A 119 4.62 -18.74 1.30
CA LEU A 119 3.91 -18.22 2.46
C LEU A 119 4.70 -18.43 3.75
N TYR A 120 4.58 -17.51 4.69
CA TYR A 120 5.15 -17.69 6.02
C TYR A 120 4.41 -18.77 6.78
N GLY A 121 5.15 -19.71 7.37
CA GLY A 121 4.55 -20.72 8.25
C GLY A 121 3.99 -20.17 9.56
N LYS A 122 4.58 -19.11 10.10
CA LYS A 122 4.09 -18.38 11.28
C LYS A 122 4.56 -16.93 11.21
N THR A 123 3.62 -16.00 11.23
CA THR A 123 3.92 -14.59 11.20
C THR A 123 4.34 -14.06 12.58
N THR A 124 5.02 -12.92 12.59
CA THR A 124 5.32 -12.19 13.85
C THR A 124 4.04 -11.80 14.59
N LYS A 125 2.94 -11.63 13.85
CA LYS A 125 1.60 -11.31 14.40
C LYS A 125 1.05 -12.45 15.26
N ASP A 126 1.40 -13.70 14.96
CA ASP A 126 0.91 -14.89 15.69
C ASP A 126 1.71 -15.13 16.97
N LYS A 127 2.95 -14.66 17.01
CA LYS A 127 3.85 -14.80 18.17
C LYS A 127 3.73 -13.66 19.18
N MET A 128 2.96 -12.60 18.89
CA MET A 128 2.79 -11.50 19.83
C MET A 128 1.93 -11.91 21.03
N GLY A 129 2.55 -12.05 22.20
CA GLY A 129 1.84 -12.23 23.48
C GLY A 129 0.88 -11.06 23.77
N LYS A 130 -0.07 -11.30 24.70
CA LYS A 130 -1.09 -10.31 25.11
C LYS A 130 -0.50 -8.96 25.52
N ALA A 131 0.65 -8.94 26.20
CA ALA A 131 1.35 -7.72 26.63
C ALA A 131 1.85 -6.88 25.42
N ASN A 132 2.42 -7.53 24.42
CA ASN A 132 2.90 -6.82 23.22
C ASN A 132 1.74 -6.29 22.37
N LYS A 133 0.60 -6.98 22.34
CA LYS A 133 -0.62 -6.44 21.72
C LYS A 133 -1.08 -5.16 22.40
N LEU A 134 -1.05 -5.12 23.74
CA LEU A 134 -1.41 -3.92 24.50
C LEU A 134 -0.48 -2.74 24.18
N LEU A 135 0.84 -2.99 24.09
CA LEU A 135 1.82 -1.97 23.70
C LEU A 135 1.57 -1.42 22.28
N VAL A 136 1.28 -2.29 21.31
CA VAL A 136 0.93 -1.87 19.94
C VAL A 136 -0.34 -1.01 19.92
N TYR A 137 -1.36 -1.40 20.68
CA TYR A 137 -2.59 -0.60 20.77
C TYR A 137 -2.37 0.74 21.48
N SER A 138 -1.55 0.78 22.55
CA SER A 138 -1.22 2.04 23.23
C SER A 138 -0.44 3.00 22.33
N PHE A 139 0.51 2.49 21.54
CA PHE A 139 1.25 3.26 20.55
C PHE A 139 0.34 3.78 19.43
N TRP A 140 -0.57 2.95 18.92
CA TRP A 140 -1.57 3.36 17.94
C TRP A 140 -2.49 4.46 18.50
N PHE A 141 -2.97 4.30 19.72
CA PHE A 141 -3.81 5.29 20.40
C PHE A 141 -3.07 6.60 20.62
N TYR A 142 -1.81 6.55 21.05
CA TYR A 142 -0.95 7.73 21.23
C TYR A 142 -0.78 8.50 19.91
N ASN A 143 -0.46 7.81 18.83
CA ASN A 143 -0.31 8.44 17.51
C ASN A 143 -1.62 9.06 17.03
N LYS A 144 -2.74 8.38 17.22
CA LYS A 144 -4.06 8.88 16.82
C LYS A 144 -4.49 10.11 17.63
N ALA A 145 -4.23 10.12 18.94
CA ALA A 145 -4.46 11.27 19.80
C ALA A 145 -3.58 12.47 19.40
N GLY A 146 -2.31 12.21 19.08
CA GLY A 146 -1.37 13.21 18.57
C GLY A 146 -1.83 13.82 17.24
N GLU A 147 -2.35 13.01 16.34
CA GLU A 147 -2.90 13.48 15.06
C GLU A 147 -4.14 14.37 15.26
N LEU A 148 -5.05 13.97 16.13
CA LEU A 148 -6.24 14.77 16.49
C LEU A 148 -5.85 16.11 17.10
N SER A 149 -4.85 16.12 17.98
CA SER A 149 -4.32 17.34 18.58
C SER A 149 -3.71 18.29 17.53
N LYS A 150 -2.92 17.75 16.59
CA LYS A 150 -2.35 18.50 15.46
C LYS A 150 -3.45 19.08 14.55
N ARG A 151 -4.46 18.29 14.21
CA ARG A 151 -5.63 18.73 13.41
C ARG A 151 -6.38 19.85 14.10
N ARG A 152 -6.61 19.74 15.42
CA ARG A 152 -7.24 20.80 16.23
C ARG A 152 -6.43 22.10 16.23
N LYS A 153 -5.09 21.99 16.42
CA LYS A 153 -4.19 23.15 16.37
C LYS A 153 -4.17 23.82 15.00
N ARG A 154 -4.18 23.06 13.91
CA ARG A 154 -4.26 23.60 12.53
C ARG A 154 -5.57 24.34 12.29
N ARG A 155 -6.72 23.77 12.72
CA ARG A 155 -8.02 24.45 12.64
C ARG A 155 -8.06 25.76 13.42
N LEU A 156 -7.49 25.78 14.63
CA LEU A 156 -7.46 26.98 15.48
C LEU A 156 -6.53 28.07 14.91
N LYS A 157 -5.51 27.71 14.13
CA LYS A 157 -4.61 28.67 13.50
C LYS A 157 -5.10 29.19 12.14
N GLY A 158 -6.29 28.79 11.68
CA GLY A 158 -6.82 29.22 10.39
C GLY A 158 -6.02 28.72 9.18
N GLN A 159 -5.03 27.86 9.39
CA GLN A 159 -4.26 27.25 8.33
C GLN A 159 -5.05 26.04 7.77
N VAL A 160 -6.05 26.31 6.99
CA VAL A 160 -6.52 25.38 5.96
C VAL A 160 -5.57 25.63 4.77
N GLU A 161 -4.41 24.97 4.79
CA GLU A 161 -3.64 24.84 3.58
C GLU A 161 -4.56 24.15 2.57
N ASN A 162 -4.80 24.85 1.47
CA ASN A 162 -5.54 24.29 0.34
C ASN A 162 -4.79 23.04 -0.11
N PRO A 163 -5.40 21.83 -0.11
CA PRO A 163 -4.72 20.63 -0.56
C PRO A 163 -4.25 20.67 -2.03
N MET A 164 -4.53 21.77 -2.73
CA MET A 164 -4.12 22.06 -4.10
C MET A 164 -2.97 23.07 -4.18
N ASP A 165 -2.45 23.55 -3.06
CA ASP A 165 -1.25 24.38 -3.08
C ASP A 165 -0.09 23.51 -3.59
N PRO A 166 0.71 23.98 -4.57
CA PRO A 166 1.87 23.23 -5.03
C PRO A 166 2.78 22.99 -3.82
N ILE A 167 2.99 21.73 -3.50
CA ILE A 167 4.00 21.35 -2.52
C ILE A 167 5.32 21.72 -3.14
N ASP A 168 6.09 22.59 -2.48
CA ASP A 168 7.47 22.83 -2.86
C ASP A 168 8.14 21.47 -3.08
N PRO A 169 8.86 21.28 -4.19
CA PRO A 169 9.48 20.01 -4.47
C PRO A 169 10.32 19.62 -3.26
N ILE A 170 9.99 18.46 -2.67
CA ILE A 170 10.77 17.93 -1.55
C ILE A 170 12.19 17.77 -2.09
N GLU A 171 13.09 18.66 -1.67
CA GLU A 171 14.51 18.49 -1.94
C GLU A 171 14.95 17.20 -1.23
N ILE A 172 15.04 16.13 -2.02
CA ILE A 172 15.61 14.88 -1.53
C ILE A 172 17.12 15.06 -1.57
N PRO A 173 17.82 15.16 -0.40
CA PRO A 173 19.24 15.52 -0.34
C PRO A 173 20.17 14.54 -1.08
N TYR A 174 19.68 13.34 -1.38
CA TYR A 174 20.45 12.27 -2.02
C TYR A 174 20.47 12.28 -3.55
N LEU A 175 19.71 13.15 -4.24
CA LEU A 175 19.70 13.21 -5.71
C LEU A 175 20.58 14.31 -6.30
N LYS A 176 21.30 15.08 -5.49
CA LYS A 176 22.20 16.16 -5.99
C LYS A 176 23.58 15.68 -6.48
N ASN A 177 23.89 14.37 -6.46
CA ASN A 177 25.22 13.85 -6.85
C ASN A 177 25.11 12.62 -7.78
N ARG A 178 24.35 12.75 -8.87
CA ARG A 178 24.51 11.87 -10.03
C ARG A 178 24.34 12.64 -11.33
#